data_0ca9ee8334ecf0e8e67ce0dce66d8c93
#
_entry.id   0ca9ee8334ecf0e8e67ce0dce66d8c93
#
_cell.length_a   1.000
_cell.length_b   1.000
_cell.length_c   1.000
_cell.angle_alpha   90.00
_cell.angle_beta   90.00
_cell.angle_gamma   90.00
#
_symmetry.space_group_name_H-M   'P 1'
#
loop_
_entity.id
_entity.type
_entity.pdbx_description
1 polymer ?
#
loop_
_entity_poly.entity_id
_entity_poly.type
_entity_poly.pdbx_seq_one_letter_code
_entity_poly.pdbx_strand_id
1 'polypeptide(L)'
;MVIVLWCGANVTQASTLTEYQNAENEYLQAVISLATYSDRIGQFARYALNEQGWDIVEYQDKYQNAHARIILAKKKDLSGAELYILAVPGTENLKDAVIDLTFDKVYFAGHNPTEFVENANKKNVSNDLPKVHKGFNKYTQAMFSEKMLQLNEEYQEHIIHLLKNNPQAKVYLTGHSLGGAVATIGAARLISMDIDPKQIEVLTFGAPAVGNQAFADEIGAKINLKRVVLAGDGIVDSFKVMVGGYVQFGKEEKWKLASSVAKHPHRILAYVDAAIRNYYDKKAEAENNNELYSPVEKNSKGKEKVSIAKLNIKAPLELKDDFYYMEQVMADVYRNHLGSYEFIAEAGQGVTENLDIAKRQQSEFLFIPELEIYNDKTAKGKVYKVQLTLYVYNVVKGTLEKAFVYCNDTDSFTPIEAVMYNNINMLNDLKDLK
;
A
#
# COMPACT_ATOMS: atom_id res chain seq x y z
N MET A 1 -51.38 -10.70 5.97
CA MET A 1 -50.42 -9.65 6.39
C MET A 1 -49.47 -9.48 5.21
N VAL A 2 -49.71 -8.47 4.39
CA VAL A 2 -48.95 -8.21 3.16
C VAL A 2 -47.80 -7.28 3.54
N ILE A 3 -46.56 -7.77 3.41
CA ILE A 3 -45.36 -6.94 3.58
C ILE A 3 -45.12 -6.25 2.25
N VAL A 4 -45.39 -4.95 2.20
CA VAL A 4 -45.04 -4.08 1.08
C VAL A 4 -43.54 -3.75 1.24
N LEU A 5 -42.71 -4.33 0.37
CA LEU A 5 -41.31 -3.94 0.21
C LEU A 5 -41.28 -2.56 -0.45
N TRP A 6 -40.97 -1.56 0.33
CA TRP A 6 -40.66 -0.21 -0.15
C TRP A 6 -39.24 -0.21 -0.72
N CYS A 7 -39.10 -0.24 -2.05
CA CYS A 7 -37.86 0.05 -2.75
C CYS A 7 -37.63 1.57 -2.74
N GLY A 8 -37.22 2.09 -1.63
CA GLY A 8 -36.55 3.39 -1.56
C GLY A 8 -35.06 3.16 -1.80
N ALA A 9 -34.50 3.72 -2.86
CA ALA A 9 -33.06 3.80 -3.07
C ALA A 9 -32.48 4.79 -2.03
N ASN A 10 -32.34 4.33 -0.79
CA ASN A 10 -31.47 4.96 0.17
C ASN A 10 -30.06 4.60 -0.25
N VAL A 11 -29.30 5.57 -0.75
CA VAL A 11 -27.84 5.55 -0.72
C VAL A 11 -27.51 5.54 0.78
N THR A 12 -27.44 4.37 1.38
CA THR A 12 -26.93 4.20 2.75
C THR A 12 -25.48 4.66 2.70
N GLN A 13 -25.21 5.76 3.38
CA GLN A 13 -23.83 6.20 3.64
C GLN A 13 -23.13 5.00 4.28
N ALA A 14 -21.95 4.62 3.76
CA ALA A 14 -21.18 3.52 4.33
C ALA A 14 -20.90 3.82 5.81
N SER A 15 -20.91 2.80 6.68
CA SER A 15 -20.53 2.99 8.08
C SER A 15 -19.08 3.42 8.17
N THR A 16 -18.68 4.11 9.23
CA THR A 16 -17.29 4.54 9.43
C THR A 16 -16.36 3.33 9.56
N LEU A 17 -16.86 2.20 10.07
CA LEU A 17 -16.13 0.92 10.06
C LEU A 17 -15.85 0.44 8.62
N THR A 18 -16.83 0.54 7.73
CA THR A 18 -16.64 0.17 6.31
C THR A 18 -15.63 1.10 5.63
N GLU A 19 -15.68 2.40 5.91
CA GLU A 19 -14.69 3.36 5.37
C GLU A 19 -13.28 3.08 5.90
N TYR A 20 -13.15 2.73 7.18
CA TYR A 20 -11.89 2.29 7.77
C TYR A 20 -11.34 1.02 7.08
N GLN A 21 -12.17 -0.01 6.89
CA GLN A 21 -11.77 -1.24 6.20
C GLN A 21 -11.32 -0.99 4.75
N ASN A 22 -11.99 -0.07 4.06
CA ASN A 22 -11.58 0.35 2.71
C ASN A 22 -10.21 1.05 2.74
N ALA A 23 -9.99 1.96 3.68
CA ALA A 23 -8.72 2.67 3.84
C ALA A 23 -7.59 1.72 4.25
N GLU A 24 -7.86 0.69 5.06
CA GLU A 24 -6.91 -0.37 5.40
C GLU A 24 -6.49 -1.17 4.16
N ASN A 25 -7.45 -1.56 3.31
CA ASN A 25 -7.18 -2.25 2.06
C ASN A 25 -6.40 -1.35 1.06
N GLU A 26 -6.70 -0.07 0.99
CA GLU A 26 -5.99 0.91 0.17
C GLU A 26 -4.53 1.07 0.63
N TYR A 27 -4.33 1.19 1.94
CA TYR A 27 -2.98 1.25 2.52
C TYR A 27 -2.20 -0.03 2.25
N LEU A 28 -2.79 -1.20 2.43
CA LEU A 28 -2.18 -2.49 2.11
C LEU A 28 -1.75 -2.55 0.64
N GLN A 29 -2.62 -2.17 -0.30
CA GLN A 29 -2.31 -2.21 -1.73
C GLN A 29 -1.25 -1.17 -2.12
N ALA A 30 -1.19 -0.01 -1.46
CA ALA A 30 -0.11 0.96 -1.64
C ALA A 30 1.24 0.38 -1.19
N VAL A 31 1.29 -0.28 -0.02
CA VAL A 31 2.50 -0.96 0.48
C VAL A 31 2.91 -2.13 -0.43
N ILE A 32 1.97 -2.92 -0.93
CA ILE A 32 2.27 -4.00 -1.88
C ILE A 32 2.77 -3.42 -3.22
N SER A 33 2.20 -2.30 -3.68
CA SER A 33 2.73 -1.58 -4.86
C SER A 33 4.15 -1.05 -4.62
N LEU A 34 4.45 -0.57 -3.42
CA LEU A 34 5.82 -0.18 -3.03
C LEU A 34 6.76 -1.39 -3.01
N ALA A 35 6.30 -2.54 -2.53
CA ALA A 35 7.07 -3.78 -2.47
C ALA A 35 7.51 -4.29 -3.87
N THR A 36 6.91 -3.81 -4.95
CA THR A 36 7.34 -4.16 -6.32
C THR A 36 8.65 -3.50 -6.74
N TYR A 37 9.10 -2.45 -6.06
CA TYR A 37 10.34 -1.75 -6.38
C TYR A 37 11.56 -2.52 -5.87
N SER A 38 12.68 -2.43 -6.61
CA SER A 38 13.89 -3.18 -6.28
C SER A 38 14.80 -2.47 -5.28
N ASP A 39 14.51 -1.20 -4.98
CA ASP A 39 15.27 -0.40 -4.06
C ASP A 39 15.13 -0.86 -2.59
N ARG A 40 15.91 -0.23 -1.71
CA ARG A 40 15.93 -0.57 -0.28
C ARG A 40 14.54 -0.49 0.37
N ILE A 41 13.70 0.45 -0.06
CA ILE A 41 12.39 0.67 0.53
C ILE A 41 11.42 -0.42 0.08
N GLY A 42 11.45 -0.79 -1.20
CA GLY A 42 10.65 -1.91 -1.71
C GLY A 42 11.03 -3.23 -1.04
N GLN A 43 12.32 -3.46 -0.79
CA GLN A 43 12.78 -4.63 -0.02
C GLN A 43 12.28 -4.60 1.42
N PHE A 44 12.28 -3.44 2.06
CA PHE A 44 11.72 -3.30 3.40
C PHE A 44 10.21 -3.54 3.43
N ALA A 45 9.46 -3.04 2.45
CA ALA A 45 8.03 -3.29 2.34
C ALA A 45 7.74 -4.80 2.22
N ARG A 46 8.51 -5.54 1.43
CA ARG A 46 8.40 -7.03 1.36
C ARG A 46 8.66 -7.69 2.70
N TYR A 47 9.73 -7.29 3.37
CA TYR A 47 10.04 -7.81 4.69
C TYR A 47 8.91 -7.57 5.69
N ALA A 48 8.40 -6.33 5.76
CA ALA A 48 7.30 -5.98 6.67
C ALA A 48 6.00 -6.75 6.37
N LEU A 49 5.70 -6.99 5.10
CA LEU A 49 4.56 -7.81 4.68
C LEU A 49 4.73 -9.29 5.08
N ASN A 50 5.93 -9.86 4.89
CA ASN A 50 6.24 -11.22 5.31
C ASN A 50 6.09 -11.40 6.83
N GLU A 51 6.56 -10.45 7.65
CA GLU A 51 6.37 -10.46 9.11
C GLU A 51 4.88 -10.41 9.51
N GLN A 52 4.05 -9.82 8.67
CA GLN A 52 2.59 -9.79 8.84
C GLN A 52 1.89 -11.06 8.31
N GLY A 53 2.64 -12.05 7.84
CA GLY A 53 2.14 -13.32 7.35
C GLY A 53 1.66 -13.31 5.90
N TRP A 54 2.08 -12.33 5.10
CA TRP A 54 1.92 -12.37 3.66
C TRP A 54 3.00 -13.24 3.04
N ASP A 55 2.62 -14.14 2.14
CA ASP A 55 3.56 -14.85 1.27
C ASP A 55 3.75 -14.02 0.00
N ILE A 56 4.94 -13.48 -0.17
CA ILE A 56 5.29 -12.58 -1.28
C ILE A 56 6.17 -13.31 -2.27
N VAL A 57 5.63 -13.61 -3.44
CA VAL A 57 6.35 -14.29 -4.52
C VAL A 57 6.57 -13.31 -5.67
N GLU A 58 7.83 -13.14 -6.07
CA GLU A 58 8.18 -12.33 -7.24
C GLU A 58 8.35 -13.25 -8.45
N TYR A 59 7.65 -12.92 -9.54
CA TYR A 59 7.79 -13.54 -10.84
C TYR A 59 8.43 -12.58 -11.83
N GLN A 60 9.33 -13.08 -12.63
CA GLN A 60 9.96 -12.33 -13.68
C GLN A 60 9.97 -13.14 -14.98
N ASP A 61 9.52 -12.53 -16.07
CA ASP A 61 9.55 -13.12 -17.39
C ASP A 61 10.09 -12.13 -18.43
N LYS A 62 10.61 -12.67 -19.50
CA LYS A 62 11.14 -11.93 -20.62
C LYS A 62 10.36 -12.32 -21.88
N TYR A 63 9.57 -11.37 -22.40
CA TYR A 63 8.74 -11.58 -23.56
C TYR A 63 8.99 -10.48 -24.60
N GLN A 64 9.36 -10.84 -25.83
CA GLN A 64 9.56 -9.89 -26.94
C GLN A 64 10.30 -8.59 -26.54
N ASN A 65 11.42 -8.70 -25.87
CA ASN A 65 12.21 -7.59 -25.31
C ASN A 65 11.52 -6.77 -24.17
N ALA A 66 10.37 -7.22 -23.68
CA ALA A 66 9.82 -6.70 -22.43
C ALA A 66 10.31 -7.56 -21.26
N HIS A 67 10.73 -6.90 -20.17
CA HIS A 67 11.05 -7.54 -18.91
C HIS A 67 9.86 -7.30 -17.99
N ALA A 68 8.89 -8.21 -18.00
CA ALA A 68 7.77 -8.15 -17.09
C ALA A 68 8.18 -8.71 -15.73
N ARG A 69 7.82 -7.98 -14.68
CA ARG A 69 7.97 -8.39 -13.29
C ARG A 69 6.66 -8.16 -12.58
N ILE A 70 6.21 -9.11 -11.80
CA ILE A 70 5.04 -8.97 -10.95
C ILE A 70 5.33 -9.53 -9.56
N ILE A 71 4.62 -9.04 -8.58
CA ILE A 71 4.53 -9.65 -7.26
C ILE A 71 3.14 -10.25 -7.10
N LEU A 72 3.09 -11.50 -6.67
CA LEU A 72 1.90 -12.14 -6.14
C LEU A 72 2.03 -12.16 -4.62
N ALA A 73 1.20 -11.37 -3.95
CA ALA A 73 1.03 -11.43 -2.51
C ALA A 73 -0.20 -12.29 -2.19
N LYS A 74 -0.04 -13.29 -1.33
CA LYS A 74 -1.13 -14.15 -0.90
C LYS A 74 -1.16 -14.28 0.62
N LYS A 75 -2.36 -14.36 1.17
CA LYS A 75 -2.60 -14.57 2.59
C LYS A 75 -3.95 -15.23 2.79
N LYS A 76 -4.07 -16.06 3.83
CA LYS A 76 -5.38 -16.54 4.30
C LYS A 76 -5.96 -15.52 5.27
N ASP A 77 -7.22 -15.17 5.06
CA ASP A 77 -7.94 -14.35 6.02
C ASP A 77 -8.35 -15.17 7.27
N LEU A 78 -9.01 -14.51 8.22
CA LEU A 78 -9.46 -15.16 9.45
C LEU A 78 -10.51 -16.25 9.22
N SER A 79 -11.21 -16.24 8.09
CA SER A 79 -12.16 -17.30 7.68
C SER A 79 -11.47 -18.49 7.02
N GLY A 80 -10.18 -18.37 6.68
CA GLY A 80 -9.40 -19.33 5.90
C GLY A 80 -9.51 -19.14 4.39
N ALA A 81 -10.24 -18.11 3.92
CA ALA A 81 -10.30 -17.78 2.50
C ALA A 81 -8.97 -17.15 2.02
N GLU A 82 -8.55 -17.52 0.83
CA GLU A 82 -7.30 -17.02 0.26
C GLU A 82 -7.52 -15.70 -0.47
N LEU A 83 -6.71 -14.71 -0.12
CA LEU A 83 -6.65 -13.40 -0.73
C LEU A 83 -5.42 -13.33 -1.65
N TYR A 84 -5.62 -12.95 -2.89
CA TYR A 84 -4.58 -12.81 -3.90
C TYR A 84 -4.48 -11.37 -4.37
N ILE A 85 -3.27 -10.80 -4.34
CA ILE A 85 -2.99 -9.45 -4.83
C ILE A 85 -1.86 -9.54 -5.85
N LEU A 86 -2.16 -9.23 -7.12
CA LEU A 86 -1.18 -9.09 -8.19
C LEU A 86 -0.75 -7.64 -8.28
N ALA A 87 0.50 -7.37 -7.99
CA ALA A 87 1.07 -6.04 -8.06
C ALA A 87 2.12 -5.93 -9.17
N VAL A 88 2.05 -4.84 -9.92
CA VAL A 88 2.94 -4.56 -11.05
C VAL A 88 3.81 -3.35 -10.70
N PRO A 89 5.14 -3.41 -10.91
CA PRO A 89 6.02 -2.29 -10.65
C PRO A 89 5.75 -1.11 -11.60
N GLY A 90 5.92 0.09 -11.07
CA GLY A 90 6.07 1.28 -11.88
C GLY A 90 7.46 1.36 -12.50
N THR A 91 7.70 2.39 -13.31
CA THR A 91 9.01 2.64 -13.89
C THR A 91 9.94 3.26 -12.84
N GLU A 92 11.12 2.67 -12.64
CA GLU A 92 12.12 3.17 -11.68
C GLU A 92 12.71 4.52 -12.12
N ASN A 93 12.79 4.80 -13.44
CA ASN A 93 13.28 6.05 -14.03
C ASN A 93 12.19 6.78 -14.83
N LEU A 94 11.31 7.47 -14.13
CA LEU A 94 10.16 8.17 -14.73
C LEU A 94 10.52 9.23 -15.78
N LYS A 95 11.66 9.93 -15.63
CA LYS A 95 12.08 10.94 -16.61
C LYS A 95 12.41 10.33 -17.97
N ASP A 96 13.06 9.18 -17.97
CA ASP A 96 13.43 8.47 -19.19
C ASP A 96 12.21 7.77 -19.82
N ALA A 97 11.32 7.25 -18.98
CA ALA A 97 10.11 6.56 -19.45
C ALA A 97 9.10 7.47 -20.17
N VAL A 98 8.94 8.72 -19.73
CA VAL A 98 8.03 9.68 -20.39
C VAL A 98 8.59 10.12 -21.76
N ILE A 99 9.91 10.15 -21.92
CA ILE A 99 10.58 10.53 -23.17
C ILE A 99 10.55 9.39 -24.19
N ASP A 100 10.66 8.12 -23.74
CA ASP A 100 10.71 6.94 -24.61
C ASP A 100 9.35 6.27 -24.87
N LEU A 101 8.27 6.75 -24.25
CA LEU A 101 6.93 6.24 -24.47
C LEU A 101 6.45 6.60 -25.88
N THR A 102 6.52 5.64 -26.80
CA THR A 102 5.76 5.72 -28.04
C THR A 102 4.27 5.63 -27.69
N PHE A 103 3.52 6.68 -28.03
CA PHE A 103 2.08 6.76 -27.72
C PHE A 103 1.19 5.95 -28.67
N ASP A 104 1.77 4.99 -29.37
CA ASP A 104 1.05 4.10 -30.27
C ASP A 104 0.02 3.28 -29.51
N LYS A 105 -1.14 3.11 -30.13
CA LYS A 105 -2.21 2.23 -29.67
C LYS A 105 -2.28 0.97 -30.52
N VAL A 106 -2.55 -0.16 -29.86
CA VAL A 106 -2.79 -1.44 -30.51
C VAL A 106 -4.21 -1.92 -30.25
N TYR A 107 -4.73 -2.74 -31.16
CA TYR A 107 -6.07 -3.31 -31.04
C TYR A 107 -6.15 -4.24 -29.84
N PHE A 108 -7.20 -4.03 -29.03
CA PHE A 108 -7.47 -4.84 -27.86
C PHE A 108 -8.64 -5.79 -28.15
N ALA A 109 -8.31 -7.06 -28.40
CA ALA A 109 -9.30 -8.13 -28.63
C ALA A 109 -8.68 -9.49 -28.33
N GLY A 110 -9.52 -10.55 -28.36
CA GLY A 110 -9.13 -11.95 -28.16
C GLY A 110 -9.51 -12.48 -26.79
N HIS A 111 -9.44 -13.82 -26.63
CA HIS A 111 -9.86 -14.57 -25.45
C HIS A 111 -8.72 -15.42 -24.82
N ASN A 112 -7.53 -15.39 -25.40
CA ASN A 112 -6.36 -16.11 -24.90
C ASN A 112 -5.08 -15.38 -25.29
N PRO A 113 -3.92 -15.71 -24.65
CA PRO A 113 -2.65 -15.01 -24.90
C PRO A 113 -2.21 -14.98 -26.37
N THR A 114 -2.44 -16.04 -27.15
CA THR A 114 -2.10 -16.10 -28.58
C THR A 114 -2.89 -15.06 -29.36
N GLU A 115 -4.22 -15.04 -29.20
CA GLU A 115 -5.09 -14.08 -29.85
C GLU A 115 -4.80 -12.64 -29.44
N PHE A 116 -4.36 -12.41 -28.19
CA PHE A 116 -3.96 -11.08 -27.71
C PHE A 116 -2.78 -10.53 -28.53
N VAL A 117 -1.79 -11.39 -28.82
CA VAL A 117 -0.63 -11.01 -29.64
C VAL A 117 -1.03 -10.80 -31.08
N GLU A 118 -1.81 -11.70 -31.68
CA GLU A 118 -2.28 -11.59 -33.05
C GLU A 118 -3.08 -10.31 -33.28
N ASN A 119 -4.04 -10.01 -32.40
CA ASN A 119 -4.86 -8.81 -32.50
C ASN A 119 -4.05 -7.53 -32.31
N ALA A 120 -3.11 -7.50 -31.40
CA ALA A 120 -2.24 -6.34 -31.19
C ALA A 120 -1.33 -6.05 -32.40
N ASN A 121 -1.06 -7.03 -33.25
CA ASN A 121 -0.24 -6.87 -34.46
C ASN A 121 -1.07 -6.48 -35.71
N LYS A 122 -2.39 -6.47 -35.64
CA LYS A 122 -3.27 -6.06 -36.77
C LYS A 122 -3.01 -4.61 -37.14
N LYS A 123 -2.83 -4.36 -38.43
CA LYS A 123 -2.67 -3.02 -39.01
C LYS A 123 -4.02 -2.47 -39.49
N ASN A 124 -4.13 -1.17 -39.62
CA ASN A 124 -5.29 -0.48 -40.16
C ASN A 124 -6.61 -0.77 -39.42
N VAL A 125 -6.55 -0.99 -38.13
CA VAL A 125 -7.70 -1.16 -37.27
C VAL A 125 -8.40 0.19 -37.07
N SER A 126 -9.74 0.26 -37.22
CA SER A 126 -10.51 1.48 -36.99
C SER A 126 -10.27 2.07 -35.59
N ASN A 127 -10.34 3.40 -35.48
CA ASN A 127 -10.24 4.08 -34.18
C ASN A 127 -11.54 3.91 -33.33
N ASP A 128 -12.60 3.46 -33.90
CA ASP A 128 -13.87 3.15 -33.22
C ASP A 128 -13.83 1.80 -32.48
N LEU A 129 -12.76 1.02 -32.66
CA LEU A 129 -12.56 -0.23 -31.96
C LEU A 129 -11.68 -0.04 -30.71
N PRO A 130 -11.82 -0.89 -29.69
CA PRO A 130 -11.01 -0.83 -28.48
C PRO A 130 -9.53 -0.89 -28.76
N LYS A 131 -8.79 0.11 -28.31
CA LYS A 131 -7.34 0.19 -28.43
C LYS A 131 -6.72 0.59 -27.10
N VAL A 132 -5.56 0.00 -26.81
CA VAL A 132 -4.78 0.29 -25.62
C VAL A 132 -3.35 0.69 -25.98
N HIS A 133 -2.66 1.35 -25.07
CA HIS A 133 -1.27 1.75 -25.23
C HIS A 133 -0.39 0.53 -25.52
N LYS A 134 0.40 0.61 -26.60
CA LYS A 134 1.23 -0.49 -27.10
C LYS A 134 2.21 -1.05 -26.07
N GLY A 135 2.93 -0.15 -25.40
CA GLY A 135 3.93 -0.52 -24.39
C GLY A 135 3.30 -1.22 -23.18
N PHE A 136 2.20 -0.67 -22.64
CA PHE A 136 1.49 -1.29 -21.52
C PHE A 136 0.91 -2.66 -21.91
N ASN A 137 0.32 -2.76 -23.11
CA ASN A 137 -0.21 -4.03 -23.60
C ASN A 137 0.89 -5.08 -23.77
N LYS A 138 2.09 -4.68 -24.25
CA LYS A 138 3.22 -5.61 -24.39
C LYS A 138 3.69 -6.15 -23.04
N TYR A 139 3.75 -5.28 -22.02
CA TYR A 139 4.05 -5.69 -20.65
C TYR A 139 2.98 -6.62 -20.11
N THR A 140 1.70 -6.29 -20.33
CA THR A 140 0.58 -7.14 -19.90
C THR A 140 0.61 -8.51 -20.59
N GLN A 141 0.94 -8.59 -21.87
CA GLN A 141 1.09 -9.87 -22.57
C GLN A 141 2.18 -10.75 -21.95
N ALA A 142 3.32 -10.16 -21.56
CA ALA A 142 4.37 -10.91 -20.87
C ALA A 142 3.88 -11.41 -19.48
N MET A 143 3.06 -10.62 -18.79
CA MET A 143 2.46 -11.01 -17.51
C MET A 143 1.53 -12.24 -17.63
N PHE A 144 0.93 -12.48 -18.79
CA PHE A 144 0.03 -13.63 -19.05
C PHE A 144 0.75 -14.86 -19.60
N SER A 145 2.07 -14.94 -19.55
CA SER A 145 2.78 -16.20 -19.81
C SER A 145 2.38 -17.24 -18.75
N GLU A 146 2.42 -18.53 -19.13
CA GLU A 146 2.07 -19.62 -18.21
C GLU A 146 2.86 -19.55 -16.89
N LYS A 147 4.15 -19.21 -17.00
CA LYS A 147 5.03 -19.08 -15.84
C LYS A 147 4.64 -17.97 -14.87
N MET A 148 4.19 -16.83 -15.38
CA MET A 148 3.94 -15.64 -14.57
C MET A 148 2.67 -15.75 -13.71
N LEU A 149 1.72 -16.57 -14.12
CA LEU A 149 0.45 -16.73 -13.38
C LEU A 149 0.35 -18.07 -12.64
N GLN A 150 1.42 -18.83 -12.63
CA GLN A 150 1.48 -20.11 -11.94
C GLN A 150 1.65 -19.89 -10.43
N LEU A 151 0.69 -20.40 -9.63
CA LEU A 151 0.69 -20.24 -8.18
C LEU A 151 1.61 -21.23 -7.46
N ASN A 152 1.78 -22.40 -8.07
CA ASN A 152 2.58 -23.49 -7.51
C ASN A 152 3.22 -24.30 -8.65
N GLU A 153 4.55 -24.34 -8.69
CA GLU A 153 5.29 -25.07 -9.73
C GLU A 153 5.09 -26.59 -9.63
N GLU A 154 4.95 -27.13 -8.42
CA GLU A 154 4.79 -28.55 -8.18
C GLU A 154 3.44 -29.08 -8.66
N TYR A 155 2.36 -28.34 -8.41
CA TYR A 155 0.99 -28.73 -8.79
C TYR A 155 0.50 -28.05 -10.07
N GLN A 156 1.30 -27.19 -10.70
CA GLN A 156 0.93 -26.42 -11.89
C GLN A 156 -0.39 -25.64 -11.71
N GLU A 157 -0.68 -25.24 -10.51
CA GLU A 157 -1.87 -24.46 -10.20
C GLU A 157 -1.73 -23.04 -10.77
N HIS A 158 -2.67 -22.63 -11.59
CA HIS A 158 -2.67 -21.36 -12.28
C HIS A 158 -3.81 -20.47 -11.77
N ILE A 159 -3.55 -19.18 -11.54
CA ILE A 159 -4.55 -18.24 -10.98
C ILE A 159 -5.84 -18.22 -11.81
N ILE A 160 -5.77 -18.35 -13.13
CA ILE A 160 -6.94 -18.41 -14.00
C ILE A 160 -7.80 -19.66 -13.70
N HIS A 161 -7.16 -20.81 -13.50
CA HIS A 161 -7.85 -22.04 -13.14
C HIS A 161 -8.46 -21.94 -11.75
N LEU A 162 -7.75 -21.35 -10.80
CA LEU A 162 -8.27 -21.09 -9.44
C LEU A 162 -9.53 -20.26 -9.50
N LEU A 163 -9.50 -19.12 -10.20
CA LEU A 163 -10.64 -18.21 -10.30
C LEU A 163 -11.84 -18.86 -11.03
N LYS A 164 -11.60 -19.64 -12.09
CA LYS A 164 -12.67 -20.36 -12.79
C LYS A 164 -13.31 -21.46 -11.96
N ASN A 165 -12.52 -22.16 -11.15
CA ASN A 165 -12.99 -23.29 -10.35
C ASN A 165 -13.54 -22.89 -8.99
N ASN A 166 -13.22 -21.66 -8.52
CA ASN A 166 -13.69 -21.13 -7.23
C ASN A 166 -14.34 -19.75 -7.40
N PRO A 167 -15.67 -19.68 -7.60
CA PRO A 167 -16.37 -18.40 -7.77
C PRO A 167 -16.30 -17.44 -6.57
N GLN A 168 -15.87 -17.92 -5.40
CA GLN A 168 -15.69 -17.09 -4.19
C GLN A 168 -14.27 -16.49 -4.11
N ALA A 169 -13.31 -17.02 -4.85
CA ALA A 169 -11.97 -16.48 -4.88
C ALA A 169 -11.96 -15.09 -5.54
N LYS A 170 -11.17 -14.18 -4.95
CA LYS A 170 -10.97 -12.83 -5.47
C LYS A 170 -9.51 -12.57 -5.75
N VAL A 171 -9.26 -11.78 -6.80
CA VAL A 171 -7.94 -11.23 -7.11
C VAL A 171 -8.03 -9.71 -7.16
N TYR A 172 -7.10 -9.08 -6.47
CA TYR A 172 -6.86 -7.64 -6.56
C TYR A 172 -5.68 -7.40 -7.49
N LEU A 173 -5.84 -6.47 -8.44
CA LEU A 173 -4.74 -6.01 -9.27
C LEU A 173 -4.38 -4.59 -8.84
N THR A 174 -3.11 -4.35 -8.59
CA THR A 174 -2.64 -3.04 -8.12
C THR A 174 -1.31 -2.64 -8.75
N GLY A 175 -0.99 -1.37 -8.66
CA GLY A 175 0.28 -0.84 -9.10
C GLY A 175 0.29 0.69 -9.12
N HIS A 176 1.51 1.21 -9.14
CA HIS A 176 1.78 2.63 -9.22
C HIS A 176 2.22 3.01 -10.63
N SER A 177 1.78 4.17 -11.12
CA SER A 177 2.23 4.72 -12.40
C SER A 177 1.98 3.73 -13.56
N LEU A 178 3.03 3.37 -14.33
CA LEU A 178 2.99 2.33 -15.37
C LEU A 178 2.40 1.01 -14.82
N GLY A 179 2.76 0.61 -13.61
CA GLY A 179 2.24 -0.61 -13.00
C GLY A 179 0.72 -0.59 -12.84
N GLY A 180 0.14 0.55 -12.47
CA GLY A 180 -1.31 0.72 -12.40
C GLY A 180 -1.98 0.65 -13.78
N ALA A 181 -1.34 1.18 -14.81
CA ALA A 181 -1.82 1.04 -16.19
C ALA A 181 -1.81 -0.42 -16.66
N VAL A 182 -0.75 -1.16 -16.38
CA VAL A 182 -0.64 -2.60 -16.68
C VAL A 182 -1.65 -3.41 -15.88
N ALA A 183 -1.84 -3.12 -14.60
CA ALA A 183 -2.86 -3.76 -13.75
C ALA A 183 -4.27 -3.57 -14.33
N THR A 184 -4.59 -2.38 -14.83
CA THR A 184 -5.88 -2.09 -15.48
C THR A 184 -6.08 -2.91 -16.76
N ILE A 185 -5.07 -3.00 -17.63
CA ILE A 185 -5.16 -3.82 -18.85
C ILE A 185 -5.16 -5.31 -18.47
N GLY A 186 -4.44 -5.70 -17.41
CA GLY A 186 -4.43 -7.07 -16.88
C GLY A 186 -5.83 -7.54 -16.46
N ALA A 187 -6.56 -6.70 -15.73
CA ALA A 187 -7.95 -6.97 -15.37
C ALA A 187 -8.85 -7.15 -16.62
N ALA A 188 -8.70 -6.27 -17.61
CA ALA A 188 -9.39 -6.40 -18.87
C ALA A 188 -9.11 -7.75 -19.58
N ARG A 189 -7.86 -8.23 -19.55
CA ARG A 189 -7.47 -9.53 -20.11
C ARG A 189 -8.06 -10.70 -19.35
N LEU A 190 -8.09 -10.65 -18.00
CA LEU A 190 -8.75 -11.68 -17.19
C LEU A 190 -10.24 -11.78 -17.54
N ILE A 191 -10.93 -10.66 -17.65
CA ILE A 191 -12.33 -10.62 -18.09
C ILE A 191 -12.47 -11.19 -19.51
N SER A 192 -11.55 -10.88 -20.42
CA SER A 192 -11.56 -11.43 -21.80
C SER A 192 -11.31 -12.94 -21.83
N MET A 193 -10.72 -13.52 -20.80
CA MET A 193 -10.53 -14.97 -20.59
C MET A 193 -11.66 -15.62 -19.79
N ASP A 194 -12.82 -14.99 -19.71
CA ASP A 194 -14.03 -15.47 -19.04
C ASP A 194 -13.91 -15.59 -17.50
N ILE A 195 -13.08 -14.77 -16.86
CA ILE A 195 -13.13 -14.61 -15.42
C ILE A 195 -14.27 -13.63 -15.06
N ASP A 196 -15.10 -14.01 -14.08
CA ASP A 196 -16.21 -13.18 -13.64
C ASP A 196 -15.66 -11.82 -13.12
N PRO A 197 -16.11 -10.68 -13.66
CA PRO A 197 -15.73 -9.35 -13.19
C PRO A 197 -15.90 -9.14 -11.68
N LYS A 198 -16.81 -9.85 -11.03
CA LYS A 198 -17.03 -9.78 -9.57
C LYS A 198 -15.87 -10.35 -8.74
N GLN A 199 -15.03 -11.19 -9.35
CA GLN A 199 -13.83 -11.74 -8.73
C GLN A 199 -12.62 -10.81 -8.87
N ILE A 200 -12.76 -9.70 -9.64
CA ILE A 200 -11.63 -8.83 -10.00
C ILE A 200 -11.87 -7.44 -9.43
N GLU A 201 -10.94 -6.97 -8.63
CA GLU A 201 -10.89 -5.59 -8.16
C GLU A 201 -9.58 -4.94 -8.58
N VAL A 202 -9.64 -3.68 -8.98
CA VAL A 202 -8.45 -2.93 -9.42
C VAL A 202 -8.32 -1.64 -8.63
N LEU A 203 -7.17 -1.46 -8.00
CA LEU A 203 -6.81 -0.22 -7.32
C LEU A 203 -5.46 0.28 -7.86
N THR A 204 -5.43 1.51 -8.36
CA THR A 204 -4.22 2.08 -8.94
C THR A 204 -3.83 3.39 -8.29
N PHE A 205 -2.53 3.65 -8.25
CA PHE A 205 -1.94 4.85 -7.67
C PHE A 205 -1.21 5.65 -8.76
N GLY A 206 -1.71 6.84 -9.09
CA GLY A 206 -1.09 7.72 -10.08
C GLY A 206 -1.01 7.14 -11.50
N ALA A 207 -1.90 6.23 -11.87
CA ALA A 207 -1.86 5.57 -13.16
C ALA A 207 -2.32 6.49 -14.30
N PRO A 208 -1.61 6.50 -15.46
CA PRO A 208 -2.06 7.19 -16.65
C PRO A 208 -3.24 6.47 -17.33
N ALA A 209 -3.91 7.16 -18.26
CA ALA A 209 -4.95 6.57 -19.09
C ALA A 209 -4.38 5.47 -20.00
N VAL A 210 -5.11 4.36 -20.16
CA VAL A 210 -4.59 3.15 -20.80
C VAL A 210 -5.08 2.92 -22.22
N GLY A 211 -6.21 3.52 -22.62
CA GLY A 211 -6.83 3.25 -23.91
C GLY A 211 -7.68 4.38 -24.45
N ASN A 212 -8.29 4.14 -25.63
CA ASN A 212 -9.21 5.07 -26.29
C ASN A 212 -10.62 4.99 -25.68
N GLN A 213 -11.53 5.85 -26.20
CA GLN A 213 -12.92 5.89 -25.77
C GLN A 213 -13.62 4.54 -25.94
N ALA A 214 -13.43 3.86 -27.08
CA ALA A 214 -14.06 2.55 -27.34
C ALA A 214 -13.61 1.49 -26.31
N PHE A 215 -12.34 1.52 -25.86
CA PHE A 215 -11.87 0.65 -24.79
C PHE A 215 -12.54 1.00 -23.45
N ALA A 216 -12.64 2.27 -23.13
CA ALA A 216 -13.30 2.72 -21.91
C ALA A 216 -14.78 2.31 -21.85
N ASP A 217 -15.50 2.46 -22.96
CA ASP A 217 -16.95 2.19 -23.05
C ASP A 217 -17.25 0.68 -23.05
N GLU A 218 -16.50 -0.12 -23.81
CA GLU A 218 -16.78 -1.55 -23.98
C GLU A 218 -16.22 -2.43 -22.87
N ILE A 219 -15.01 -2.15 -22.45
CA ILE A 219 -14.25 -2.98 -21.51
C ILE A 219 -14.18 -2.32 -20.15
N GLY A 220 -13.89 -1.01 -20.11
CA GLY A 220 -13.72 -0.26 -18.87
C GLY A 220 -14.95 -0.31 -17.97
N ALA A 221 -16.15 -0.30 -18.54
CA ALA A 221 -17.41 -0.40 -17.80
C ALA A 221 -17.57 -1.74 -17.04
N LYS A 222 -16.83 -2.79 -17.42
CA LYS A 222 -16.86 -4.11 -16.78
C LYS A 222 -15.86 -4.24 -15.64
N ILE A 223 -14.92 -3.30 -15.51
CA ILE A 223 -13.83 -3.35 -14.52
C ILE A 223 -14.21 -2.56 -13.28
N ASN A 224 -14.22 -3.19 -12.12
CA ASN A 224 -14.29 -2.49 -10.85
C ASN A 224 -12.94 -1.81 -10.57
N LEU A 225 -12.78 -0.59 -11.12
CA LEU A 225 -11.55 0.18 -11.07
C LEU A 225 -11.71 1.41 -10.16
N LYS A 226 -10.88 1.47 -9.14
CA LYS A 226 -10.64 2.65 -8.31
C LYS A 226 -9.26 3.23 -8.63
N ARG A 227 -9.20 4.53 -8.91
CA ARG A 227 -7.98 5.25 -9.23
C ARG A 227 -7.68 6.29 -8.16
N VAL A 228 -6.63 6.09 -7.41
CA VAL A 228 -6.14 7.10 -6.46
C VAL A 228 -5.21 8.06 -7.16
N VAL A 229 -5.46 9.35 -6.98
CA VAL A 229 -4.70 10.44 -7.59
C VAL A 229 -4.33 11.46 -6.52
N LEU A 230 -3.05 11.78 -6.40
CA LEU A 230 -2.59 12.85 -5.51
C LEU A 230 -2.72 14.22 -6.16
N ALA A 231 -3.08 15.20 -5.35
CA ALA A 231 -3.10 16.59 -5.80
C ALA A 231 -1.70 17.02 -6.28
N GLY A 232 -1.62 17.55 -7.50
CA GLY A 232 -0.37 17.98 -8.12
C GLY A 232 0.41 16.88 -8.85
N ASP A 233 -0.08 15.65 -8.92
CA ASP A 233 0.48 14.61 -9.77
C ASP A 233 0.16 14.86 -11.25
N GLY A 234 1.10 15.50 -11.96
CA GLY A 234 0.94 15.86 -13.38
C GLY A 234 1.03 14.68 -14.35
N ILE A 235 1.49 13.50 -13.91
CA ILE A 235 1.64 12.32 -14.80
C ILE A 235 0.28 11.76 -15.18
N VAL A 236 -0.68 11.78 -14.26
CA VAL A 236 -2.04 11.23 -14.48
C VAL A 236 -2.73 11.89 -15.67
N ASP A 237 -2.57 13.21 -15.83
CA ASP A 237 -3.19 13.97 -16.91
C ASP A 237 -2.30 14.12 -18.16
N SER A 238 -1.01 13.76 -18.07
CA SER A 238 -0.05 13.97 -19.14
C SER A 238 -0.46 13.29 -20.46
N PHE A 239 -1.00 12.09 -20.41
CA PHE A 239 -1.45 11.33 -21.57
C PHE A 239 -2.67 11.95 -22.26
N LYS A 240 -3.57 12.58 -21.50
CA LYS A 240 -4.70 13.32 -22.06
C LYS A 240 -4.26 14.55 -22.86
N VAL A 241 -3.29 15.29 -22.27
CA VAL A 241 -2.86 16.60 -22.76
C VAL A 241 -1.86 16.48 -23.90
N MET A 242 -0.90 15.54 -23.80
CA MET A 242 0.22 15.47 -24.74
C MET A 242 -0.11 14.80 -26.09
N VAL A 243 -1.06 13.86 -26.12
CA VAL A 243 -1.22 12.96 -27.28
C VAL A 243 -2.65 12.88 -27.82
N GLY A 244 -3.62 13.20 -26.99
CA GLY A 244 -5.05 13.05 -27.34
C GLY A 244 -5.50 11.60 -27.54
N GLY A 245 -6.81 11.38 -27.42
CA GLY A 245 -7.43 10.08 -27.69
C GLY A 245 -7.11 8.97 -26.67
N TYR A 246 -6.59 9.32 -25.47
CA TYR A 246 -6.60 8.47 -24.29
C TYR A 246 -7.65 8.94 -23.31
N VAL A 247 -8.39 8.02 -22.72
CA VAL A 247 -9.53 8.32 -21.85
C VAL A 247 -9.37 7.61 -20.51
N GLN A 248 -9.51 8.37 -19.42
CA GLN A 248 -9.62 7.82 -18.08
C GLN A 248 -11.03 7.30 -17.83
N PHE A 249 -11.15 6.19 -17.14
CA PHE A 249 -12.41 5.60 -16.68
C PHE A 249 -12.25 5.05 -15.26
N GLY A 250 -13.31 4.47 -14.70
CA GLY A 250 -13.36 4.02 -13.32
C GLY A 250 -13.58 5.17 -12.33
N LYS A 251 -13.68 4.82 -11.04
CA LYS A 251 -13.91 5.78 -9.96
C LYS A 251 -12.60 6.47 -9.60
N GLU A 252 -12.55 7.79 -9.77
CA GLU A 252 -11.41 8.59 -9.33
C GLU A 252 -11.58 8.99 -7.86
N GLU A 253 -10.54 8.81 -7.08
CA GLU A 253 -10.44 9.30 -5.70
C GLU A 253 -9.22 10.20 -5.56
N LYS A 254 -9.45 11.46 -5.19
CA LYS A 254 -8.40 12.46 -5.02
C LYS A 254 -7.97 12.53 -3.57
N TRP A 255 -6.70 12.25 -3.32
CA TRP A 255 -6.12 12.40 -2.00
C TRP A 255 -5.32 13.70 -1.88
N LYS A 256 -5.23 14.18 -0.65
CA LYS A 256 -4.41 15.35 -0.33
C LYS A 256 -2.95 14.94 -0.28
N LEU A 257 -2.09 15.82 -0.80
CA LEU A 257 -0.65 15.66 -0.66
C LEU A 257 -0.19 16.44 0.59
N ALA A 258 0.51 15.75 1.50
CA ALA A 258 1.06 16.40 2.67
C ALA A 258 2.20 17.35 2.30
N SER A 259 2.33 18.47 3.01
CA SER A 259 3.36 19.48 2.75
C SER A 259 4.79 18.94 2.93
N SER A 260 4.95 17.95 3.81
CA SER A 260 6.23 17.24 4.05
C SER A 260 6.72 16.42 2.86
N VAL A 261 5.82 16.01 1.94
CA VAL A 261 6.13 15.19 0.75
C VAL A 261 5.81 15.87 -0.57
N ALA A 262 5.33 17.11 -0.56
CA ALA A 262 4.82 17.85 -1.72
C ALA A 262 5.83 18.04 -2.87
N LYS A 263 7.13 17.84 -2.62
CA LYS A 263 8.19 18.03 -3.62
C LYS A 263 8.11 17.03 -4.79
N HIS A 264 7.58 15.84 -4.56
CA HIS A 264 7.55 14.75 -5.54
C HIS A 264 6.22 14.01 -5.53
N PRO A 265 5.12 14.63 -5.99
CA PRO A 265 3.77 14.08 -5.84
C PRO A 265 3.54 12.77 -6.58
N HIS A 266 4.33 12.48 -7.62
CA HIS A 266 4.22 11.22 -8.37
C HIS A 266 5.06 10.07 -7.80
N ARG A 267 5.84 10.26 -6.73
CA ARG A 267 6.57 9.12 -6.13
C ARG A 267 5.59 8.19 -5.42
N ILE A 268 5.82 6.87 -5.53
CA ILE A 268 5.01 5.87 -4.79
C ILE A 268 5.00 6.15 -3.28
N LEU A 269 6.08 6.64 -2.71
CA LEU A 269 6.17 7.03 -1.31
C LEU A 269 5.17 8.12 -0.92
N ALA A 270 4.86 9.05 -1.83
CA ALA A 270 3.83 10.07 -1.56
C ALA A 270 2.43 9.44 -1.48
N TYR A 271 2.17 8.41 -2.28
CA TYR A 271 0.93 7.64 -2.23
C TYR A 271 0.84 6.78 -0.98
N VAL A 272 1.93 6.16 -0.54
CA VAL A 272 1.98 5.39 0.72
C VAL A 272 1.77 6.31 1.92
N ASP A 273 2.43 7.47 1.97
CA ASP A 273 2.22 8.48 3.03
C ASP A 273 0.76 8.92 3.10
N ALA A 274 0.15 9.24 1.95
CA ALA A 274 -1.26 9.63 1.88
C ALA A 274 -2.20 8.49 2.30
N ALA A 275 -1.86 7.25 1.95
CA ALA A 275 -2.62 6.06 2.38
C ALA A 275 -2.54 5.84 3.89
N ILE A 276 -1.36 6.02 4.51
CA ILE A 276 -1.18 5.97 5.97
C ILE A 276 -2.09 7.01 6.64
N ARG A 277 -2.12 8.24 6.12
CA ARG A 277 -2.95 9.32 6.68
C ARG A 277 -4.43 8.98 6.55
N ASN A 278 -4.88 8.57 5.37
CA ASN A 278 -6.27 8.18 5.15
C ASN A 278 -6.68 7.03 6.09
N TYR A 279 -5.81 6.04 6.27
CA TYR A 279 -6.03 4.92 7.19
C TYR A 279 -6.26 5.40 8.63
N TYR A 280 -5.37 6.25 9.17
CA TYR A 280 -5.51 6.72 10.55
C TYR A 280 -6.65 7.72 10.74
N ASP A 281 -6.95 8.55 9.75
CA ASP A 281 -8.12 9.44 9.78
C ASP A 281 -9.41 8.61 9.86
N LYS A 282 -9.54 7.58 9.03
CA LYS A 282 -10.72 6.69 9.05
C LYS A 282 -10.78 5.80 10.29
N LYS A 283 -9.63 5.38 10.81
CA LYS A 283 -9.54 4.69 12.10
C LYS A 283 -10.07 5.55 13.23
N ALA A 284 -9.64 6.80 13.32
CA ALA A 284 -10.11 7.73 14.33
C ALA A 284 -11.62 8.04 14.22
N GLU A 285 -12.14 8.16 12.99
CA GLU A 285 -13.59 8.32 12.76
C GLU A 285 -14.38 7.11 13.28
N ALA A 286 -13.92 5.88 13.00
CA ALA A 286 -14.58 4.65 13.46
C ALA A 286 -14.48 4.47 14.99
N GLU A 287 -13.34 4.84 15.60
CA GLU A 287 -13.15 4.84 17.04
C GLU A 287 -14.06 5.87 17.75
N ASN A 288 -14.16 7.07 17.21
CA ASN A 288 -15.01 8.13 17.75
C ASN A 288 -16.51 7.78 17.67
N ASN A 289 -16.90 6.97 16.69
CA ASN A 289 -18.26 6.45 16.54
C ASN A 289 -18.52 5.13 17.32
N ASN A 290 -17.54 4.67 18.10
CA ASN A 290 -17.57 3.40 18.84
C ASN A 290 -17.81 2.17 17.95
N GLU A 291 -17.43 2.23 16.68
CA GLU A 291 -17.48 1.09 15.74
C GLU A 291 -16.15 0.32 15.71
N LEU A 292 -15.08 0.90 16.23
CA LEU A 292 -13.76 0.28 16.35
C LEU A 292 -13.18 0.55 17.73
N TYR A 293 -12.39 -0.38 18.23
CA TYR A 293 -11.68 -0.26 19.50
C TYR A 293 -10.20 -0.59 19.33
N SER A 294 -9.31 0.36 19.65
CA SER A 294 -7.88 0.13 19.73
C SER A 294 -7.47 -0.06 21.19
N PRO A 295 -6.99 -1.25 21.57
CA PRO A 295 -6.64 -1.53 22.95
C PRO A 295 -5.48 -0.66 23.42
N VAL A 296 -5.65 -0.06 24.61
CA VAL A 296 -4.57 0.69 25.28
C VAL A 296 -3.69 -0.21 26.13
N GLU A 297 -4.18 -1.43 26.42
CA GLU A 297 -3.44 -2.46 27.15
C GLU A 297 -3.68 -3.84 26.55
N LYS A 298 -2.72 -4.74 26.76
CA LYS A 298 -2.80 -6.15 26.44
C LYS A 298 -2.03 -6.94 27.50
N ASN A 299 -2.64 -7.97 28.01
CA ASN A 299 -2.03 -8.85 29.02
C ASN A 299 -2.04 -10.29 28.50
N SER A 300 -0.90 -10.79 28.02
CA SER A 300 -0.72 -12.17 27.60
C SER A 300 -0.02 -12.97 28.68
N LYS A 301 -0.58 -14.12 29.06
CA LYS A 301 -0.01 -14.98 30.10
C LYS A 301 1.41 -15.41 29.76
N GLY A 302 2.33 -15.23 30.72
CA GLY A 302 3.74 -15.62 30.57
C GLY A 302 4.57 -14.68 29.68
N LYS A 303 4.04 -13.48 29.35
CA LYS A 303 4.81 -12.42 28.66
C LYS A 303 5.11 -11.29 29.64
N GLU A 304 6.34 -10.79 29.57
CA GLU A 304 6.78 -9.62 30.32
C GLU A 304 5.94 -8.40 29.91
N LYS A 305 5.38 -7.71 30.90
CA LYS A 305 4.56 -6.54 30.68
C LYS A 305 5.45 -5.30 30.52
N VAL A 306 5.16 -4.49 29.51
CA VAL A 306 5.86 -3.25 29.17
C VAL A 306 4.92 -2.07 29.34
N SER A 307 5.30 -1.08 30.14
CA SER A 307 4.68 0.24 30.11
C SER A 307 5.34 1.08 29.01
N ILE A 308 4.54 1.78 28.21
CA ILE A 308 5.03 2.59 27.09
C ILE A 308 4.67 4.06 27.37
N ALA A 309 5.70 4.88 27.56
CA ALA A 309 5.52 6.31 27.74
C ALA A 309 5.09 6.99 26.43
N LYS A 310 4.44 8.14 26.55
CA LYS A 310 4.07 8.96 25.39
C LYS A 310 5.33 9.37 24.60
N LEU A 311 5.24 9.35 23.28
CA LEU A 311 6.31 9.79 22.40
C LEU A 311 6.65 11.27 22.63
N ASN A 312 7.92 11.55 22.91
CA ASN A 312 8.44 12.90 22.98
C ASN A 312 8.98 13.31 21.60
N ILE A 313 8.35 14.30 20.94
CA ILE A 313 8.71 14.73 19.59
C ILE A 313 9.39 16.09 19.65
N LYS A 314 10.63 16.14 19.16
CA LYS A 314 11.40 17.37 18.89
C LYS A 314 11.61 17.47 17.37
N ALA A 315 10.87 18.35 16.70
CA ALA A 315 10.92 18.47 15.27
C ALA A 315 10.66 19.91 14.81
N PRO A 316 11.02 20.26 13.56
CA PRO A 316 10.67 21.53 12.94
C PRO A 316 9.15 21.73 12.92
N LEU A 317 8.72 23.00 13.13
CA LEU A 317 7.30 23.35 13.25
C LEU A 317 6.47 22.98 12.01
N GLU A 318 7.08 22.99 10.84
CA GLU A 318 6.44 22.61 9.58
C GLU A 318 6.04 21.13 9.48
N LEU A 319 6.53 20.28 10.39
CA LEU A 319 6.14 18.87 10.49
C LEU A 319 5.07 18.62 11.56
N LYS A 320 4.53 19.67 12.17
CA LYS A 320 3.55 19.53 13.26
C LYS A 320 2.32 18.71 12.88
N ASP A 321 1.86 18.84 11.64
CA ASP A 321 0.70 18.11 11.13
C ASP A 321 0.98 16.60 10.95
N ASP A 322 2.25 16.18 10.98
CA ASP A 322 2.67 14.79 10.87
C ASP A 322 2.73 14.08 12.24
N PHE A 323 2.77 14.82 13.37
CA PHE A 323 3.00 14.26 14.70
C PHE A 323 1.93 13.25 15.11
N TYR A 324 0.67 13.53 14.83
CA TYR A 324 -0.42 12.59 15.09
C TYR A 324 -0.16 11.22 14.42
N TYR A 325 0.18 11.25 13.13
CA TYR A 325 0.43 10.01 12.38
C TYR A 325 1.69 9.28 12.85
N MET A 326 2.75 10.00 13.25
CA MET A 326 3.95 9.43 13.85
C MET A 326 3.65 8.69 15.16
N GLU A 327 2.81 9.29 16.02
CA GLU A 327 2.34 8.65 17.26
C GLU A 327 1.52 7.39 16.96
N GLN A 328 0.64 7.44 15.96
CA GLN A 328 -0.22 6.31 15.59
C GLN A 328 0.58 5.13 15.01
N VAL A 329 1.48 5.38 14.05
CA VAL A 329 2.32 4.30 13.49
C VAL A 329 3.19 3.64 14.56
N MET A 330 3.73 4.41 15.50
CA MET A 330 4.47 3.86 16.64
C MET A 330 3.61 2.99 17.54
N ALA A 331 2.43 3.49 17.93
CA ALA A 331 1.52 2.74 18.79
C ALA A 331 1.11 1.41 18.15
N ASP A 332 0.81 1.39 16.85
CA ASP A 332 0.43 0.16 16.14
C ASP A 332 1.61 -0.81 16.01
N VAL A 333 2.84 -0.32 15.82
CA VAL A 333 4.03 -1.19 15.85
C VAL A 333 4.16 -1.87 17.22
N TYR A 334 3.99 -1.15 18.33
CA TYR A 334 4.01 -1.76 19.67
C TYR A 334 2.88 -2.76 19.89
N ARG A 335 1.64 -2.43 19.50
CA ARG A 335 0.47 -3.33 19.59
C ARG A 335 0.72 -4.66 18.86
N ASN A 336 1.37 -4.61 17.72
CA ASN A 336 1.61 -5.78 16.87
C ASN A 336 2.79 -6.64 17.34
N HIS A 337 3.81 -6.03 17.96
CA HIS A 337 5.05 -6.74 18.32
C HIS A 337 5.13 -7.17 19.78
N LEU A 338 4.43 -6.45 20.68
CA LEU A 338 4.49 -6.77 22.12
C LEU A 338 3.37 -7.72 22.52
N GLY A 339 3.74 -8.74 23.30
CA GLY A 339 2.79 -9.72 23.83
C GLY A 339 1.99 -9.20 25.01
N SER A 340 2.57 -8.28 25.80
CA SER A 340 1.92 -7.66 26.96
C SER A 340 2.41 -6.21 27.07
N TYR A 341 1.47 -5.27 27.12
CA TYR A 341 1.79 -3.84 27.17
C TYR A 341 0.66 -3.01 27.82
N GLU A 342 1.02 -1.81 28.25
CA GLU A 342 0.08 -0.77 28.63
C GLU A 342 0.65 0.61 28.29
N PHE A 343 -0.13 1.43 27.56
CA PHE A 343 0.27 2.80 27.26
C PHE A 343 0.04 3.70 28.47
N ILE A 344 1.00 4.57 28.77
CA ILE A 344 0.88 5.61 29.78
C ILE A 344 0.07 6.77 29.16
N ALA A 345 -1.16 6.96 29.64
CA ALA A 345 -2.07 7.99 29.12
C ALA A 345 -1.60 9.41 29.45
N GLU A 346 -1.07 9.62 30.66
CA GLU A 346 -0.58 10.92 31.11
C GLU A 346 0.87 11.12 30.65
N ALA A 347 1.17 12.29 30.09
CA ALA A 347 2.55 12.63 29.77
C ALA A 347 3.32 12.83 31.07
N GLY A 348 4.12 11.84 31.48
CA GLY A 348 5.09 11.98 32.56
C GLY A 348 6.12 13.04 32.21
N GLN A 349 6.43 13.93 33.16
CA GLN A 349 7.39 15.02 32.93
C GLN A 349 8.85 14.57 33.02
N GLY A 350 9.09 13.27 33.30
CA GLY A 350 10.44 12.72 33.40
C GLY A 350 10.49 11.20 33.63
N VAL A 351 11.71 10.67 33.66
CA VAL A 351 11.95 9.23 33.83
C VAL A 351 11.37 8.70 35.14
N THR A 352 11.57 9.44 36.25
CA THR A 352 11.13 9.02 37.59
C THR A 352 9.60 8.88 37.66
N GLU A 353 8.86 9.83 37.14
CA GLU A 353 7.40 9.79 37.12
C GLU A 353 6.87 8.63 36.27
N ASN A 354 7.43 8.43 35.07
CA ASN A 354 7.09 7.30 34.22
C ASN A 354 7.41 5.95 34.89
N LEU A 355 8.51 5.84 35.63
CA LEU A 355 8.86 4.64 36.43
C LEU A 355 7.81 4.38 37.52
N ASP A 356 7.34 5.43 38.21
CA ASP A 356 6.33 5.27 39.25
C ASP A 356 4.96 4.88 38.67
N ILE A 357 4.62 5.35 37.48
CA ILE A 357 3.42 4.89 36.74
C ILE A 357 3.59 3.42 36.34
N ALA A 358 4.73 3.06 35.76
CA ALA A 358 5.01 1.68 35.34
C ALA A 358 4.99 0.68 36.51
N LYS A 359 5.44 1.09 37.71
CA LYS A 359 5.30 0.29 38.93
C LYS A 359 3.85 0.07 39.32
N ARG A 360 3.00 1.12 39.25
CA ARG A 360 1.55 1.00 39.50
C ARG A 360 0.85 0.09 38.48
N GLN A 361 1.29 0.11 37.23
CA GLN A 361 0.82 -0.76 36.16
C GLN A 361 1.37 -2.20 36.27
N GLN A 362 2.25 -2.47 37.25
CA GLN A 362 2.90 -3.78 37.47
C GLN A 362 3.69 -4.26 36.26
N SER A 363 4.34 -3.34 35.56
CA SER A 363 5.19 -3.65 34.39
C SER A 363 6.60 -4.03 34.82
N GLU A 364 7.23 -4.90 34.05
CA GLU A 364 8.63 -5.30 34.24
C GLU A 364 9.58 -4.30 33.57
N PHE A 365 9.15 -3.77 32.43
CA PHE A 365 9.91 -2.80 31.66
C PHE A 365 9.10 -1.53 31.39
N LEU A 366 9.84 -0.43 31.28
CA LEU A 366 9.33 0.86 30.82
C LEU A 366 10.08 1.26 29.54
N PHE A 367 9.31 1.53 28.47
CA PHE A 367 9.80 2.05 27.23
C PHE A 367 9.55 3.56 27.18
N ILE A 368 10.60 4.33 26.95
CA ILE A 368 10.53 5.79 26.74
C ILE A 368 11.03 6.10 25.33
N PRO A 369 10.14 6.31 24.37
CA PRO A 369 10.52 6.69 23.01
C PRO A 369 10.73 8.20 22.89
N GLU A 370 11.82 8.60 22.23
CA GLU A 370 12.11 9.99 21.86
C GLU A 370 12.37 10.10 20.37
N LEU A 371 11.72 11.05 19.72
CA LEU A 371 11.86 11.34 18.29
C LEU A 371 12.49 12.71 18.11
N GLU A 372 13.64 12.77 17.46
CA GLU A 372 14.29 14.00 17.04
C GLU A 372 14.35 14.08 15.52
N ILE A 373 13.79 15.15 14.96
CA ILE A 373 13.83 15.41 13.52
C ILE A 373 14.51 16.75 13.30
N TYR A 374 15.51 16.75 12.45
CA TYR A 374 16.28 17.98 12.14
C TYR A 374 16.67 18.03 10.66
N ASN A 375 16.84 19.26 10.13
CA ASN A 375 17.26 19.45 8.75
C ASN A 375 18.68 18.93 8.51
N ASP A 376 18.87 18.13 7.48
CA ASP A 376 20.19 17.74 7.00
C ASP A 376 20.79 18.89 6.18
N LYS A 377 21.70 19.64 6.79
CA LYS A 377 22.38 20.78 6.16
C LYS A 377 23.37 20.38 5.06
N THR A 378 23.71 19.09 4.96
CA THR A 378 24.65 18.56 3.97
C THR A 378 23.96 18.10 2.69
N ALA A 379 22.65 17.87 2.74
CA ALA A 379 21.87 17.42 1.59
C ALA A 379 21.51 18.56 0.64
N LYS A 380 21.42 18.25 -0.64
CA LYS A 380 20.87 19.17 -1.65
C LYS A 380 19.35 19.19 -1.56
N GLY A 381 18.79 20.25 -1.01
CA GLY A 381 17.35 20.43 -0.82
C GLY A 381 16.92 20.25 0.62
N LYS A 382 15.61 20.17 0.83
CA LYS A 382 15.01 20.01 2.15
C LYS A 382 14.91 18.52 2.50
N VAL A 383 15.92 18.02 3.20
CA VAL A 383 16.00 16.63 3.69
C VAL A 383 16.08 16.68 5.21
N TYR A 384 15.33 15.83 5.87
CA TYR A 384 15.36 15.68 7.32
C TYR A 384 16.09 14.40 7.72
N LYS A 385 16.82 14.46 8.81
CA LYS A 385 17.22 13.27 9.58
C LYS A 385 16.14 12.99 10.60
N VAL A 386 15.70 11.75 10.66
CA VAL A 386 14.67 11.25 11.57
C VAL A 386 15.33 10.25 12.49
N GLN A 387 15.64 10.68 13.70
CA GLN A 387 16.28 9.86 14.72
C GLN A 387 15.25 9.46 15.76
N LEU A 388 15.07 8.15 15.95
CA LEU A 388 14.27 7.58 17.02
C LEU A 388 15.21 6.95 18.04
N THR A 389 15.02 7.29 19.31
CA THR A 389 15.71 6.70 20.44
C THR A 389 14.70 6.01 21.34
N LEU A 390 14.96 4.76 21.72
CA LEU A 390 14.16 4.01 22.67
C LEU A 390 15.00 3.70 23.90
N TYR A 391 14.60 4.25 25.05
CA TYR A 391 15.19 3.91 26.33
C TYR A 391 14.36 2.79 26.99
N VAL A 392 15.01 1.71 27.39
CA VAL A 392 14.41 0.56 28.07
C VAL A 392 14.88 0.52 29.51
N TYR A 393 13.96 0.77 30.44
CA TYR A 393 14.24 0.73 31.88
C TYR A 393 13.68 -0.54 32.50
N ASN A 394 14.45 -1.13 33.44
CA ASN A 394 13.93 -2.13 34.36
C ASN A 394 13.15 -1.42 35.48
N VAL A 395 11.87 -1.70 35.59
CA VAL A 395 10.98 -1.00 36.53
C VAL A 395 11.27 -1.34 37.97
N VAL A 396 11.66 -2.61 38.27
CA VAL A 396 11.96 -3.06 39.62
C VAL A 396 13.23 -2.44 40.11
N LYS A 397 14.30 -2.45 39.30
CA LYS A 397 15.62 -1.89 39.67
C LYS A 397 15.62 -0.35 39.54
N GLY A 398 14.73 0.24 38.75
CA GLY A 398 14.73 1.66 38.44
C GLY A 398 15.91 2.10 37.56
N THR A 399 16.55 1.19 36.83
CA THR A 399 17.77 1.42 36.06
C THR A 399 17.55 1.32 34.57
N LEU A 400 18.29 2.12 33.80
CA LEU A 400 18.36 1.98 32.34
C LEU A 400 19.09 0.67 32.02
N GLU A 401 18.42 -0.24 31.32
CA GLU A 401 19.01 -1.50 30.87
C GLU A 401 19.61 -1.36 29.46
N LYS A 402 18.92 -0.66 28.55
CA LYS A 402 19.34 -0.47 27.15
C LYS A 402 18.86 0.84 26.57
N ALA A 403 19.59 1.29 25.55
CA ALA A 403 19.15 2.37 24.68
C ALA A 403 19.42 1.97 23.22
N PHE A 404 18.40 2.09 22.38
CA PHE A 404 18.50 1.86 20.94
C PHE A 404 18.38 3.20 20.23
N VAL A 405 19.18 3.40 19.19
CA VAL A 405 19.13 4.62 18.36
C VAL A 405 19.13 4.21 16.91
N TYR A 406 18.10 4.63 16.19
CA TYR A 406 17.98 4.46 14.75
C TYR A 406 17.78 5.81 14.08
N CYS A 407 18.48 6.03 12.96
CA CYS A 407 18.39 7.27 12.21
C CYS A 407 18.28 6.96 10.71
N ASN A 408 17.28 7.53 10.06
CA ASN A 408 17.12 7.52 8.61
C ASN A 408 16.88 8.95 8.10
N ASP A 409 16.91 9.11 6.79
CA ASP A 409 16.65 10.41 6.15
C ASP A 409 15.43 10.38 5.24
N THR A 410 14.91 11.57 4.96
CA THR A 410 13.74 11.75 4.09
C THR A 410 14.11 11.90 2.61
N ASP A 411 15.33 11.57 2.21
CA ASP A 411 15.67 11.37 0.81
C ASP A 411 15.09 10.03 0.32
N SER A 412 15.10 9.05 1.23
CA SER A 412 14.60 7.68 0.99
C SER A 412 13.22 7.39 1.53
N PHE A 413 12.78 8.07 2.59
CA PHE A 413 11.49 7.86 3.27
C PHE A 413 10.69 9.15 3.38
N THR A 414 9.39 9.05 3.62
CA THR A 414 8.66 10.16 4.22
C THR A 414 8.96 10.23 5.72
N PRO A 415 8.70 11.35 6.41
CA PRO A 415 8.93 11.44 7.85
C PRO A 415 8.19 10.34 8.64
N ILE A 416 6.93 10.04 8.29
CA ILE A 416 6.12 9.01 8.95
C ILE A 416 6.69 7.60 8.71
N GLU A 417 7.05 7.28 7.47
CA GLU A 417 7.66 6.00 7.12
C GLU A 417 9.00 5.79 7.81
N ALA A 418 9.82 6.84 7.95
CA ALA A 418 11.09 6.77 8.66
C ALA A 418 10.90 6.42 10.16
N VAL A 419 9.87 6.99 10.80
CA VAL A 419 9.52 6.64 12.19
C VAL A 419 9.08 5.19 12.30
N MET A 420 8.20 4.73 11.41
CA MET A 420 7.72 3.35 11.37
C MET A 420 8.88 2.37 11.17
N TYR A 421 9.73 2.63 10.19
CA TYR A 421 10.90 1.81 9.88
C TYR A 421 11.87 1.71 11.06
N ASN A 422 12.21 2.85 11.68
CA ASN A 422 13.11 2.88 12.84
C ASN A 422 12.55 2.06 14.00
N ASN A 423 11.24 2.19 14.27
CA ASN A 423 10.59 1.50 15.37
C ASN A 423 10.52 -0.02 15.17
N ILE A 424 10.21 -0.49 13.96
CA ILE A 424 10.20 -1.93 13.64
C ILE A 424 11.60 -2.54 13.87
N ASN A 425 12.64 -1.88 13.36
CA ASN A 425 14.02 -2.39 13.55
C ASN A 425 14.43 -2.45 15.02
N MET A 426 14.09 -1.42 15.82
CA MET A 426 14.34 -1.43 17.26
C MET A 426 13.69 -2.61 17.98
N LEU A 427 12.43 -2.89 17.65
CA LEU A 427 11.70 -4.00 18.29
C LEU A 427 12.20 -5.37 17.84
N ASN A 428 12.71 -5.48 16.60
CA ASN A 428 13.36 -6.70 16.14
C ASN A 428 14.67 -6.95 16.90
N ASP A 429 15.54 -5.94 17.02
CA ASP A 429 16.75 -6.05 17.82
C ASP A 429 16.47 -6.36 19.29
N LEU A 430 15.33 -5.91 19.82
CA LEU A 430 14.92 -6.24 21.18
C LEU A 430 14.54 -7.72 21.33
N LYS A 431 13.96 -8.36 20.31
CA LYS A 431 13.64 -9.81 20.31
C LYS A 431 14.90 -10.67 20.37
N ASP A 432 15.97 -10.25 19.68
CA ASP A 432 17.22 -11.01 19.58
C ASP A 432 18.04 -11.00 20.89
N LEU A 433 17.59 -10.25 21.89
CA LEU A 433 18.29 -10.08 23.17
C LEU A 433 17.66 -10.87 24.33
N LYS A 434 16.68 -11.72 24.05
CA LYS A 434 16.12 -12.75 24.92
C LYS A 434 16.73 -14.10 24.55
#